data_554bb3593349bcb24a0aada5f4647c51
#
_entry.id   554bb3593349bcb24a0aada5f4647c51
#
_cell.length_a   1.000
_cell.length_b   1.000
_cell.length_c   1.000
_cell.angle_alpha   90.00
_cell.angle_beta   90.00
_cell.angle_gamma   90.00
#
_symmetry.space_group_name_H-M   'P 1'
#
loop_
_entity.id
_entity.type
_entity.pdbx_description
1 polymer ?
#
loop_
_entity_poly.entity_id
_entity_poly.type
_entity_poly.pdbx_seq_one_letter_code
_entity_poly.pdbx_strand_id
1 'polypeptide(L)'
;MRFTNIVTSFIKNGDRILILKRSDKVKSMKCLWAGVSGIIEKNDTSPLARAKTEILEETGINEEKIELLKANKQIKIEATQYKNHEWNIFPFLFKTENPEIKLNWENSEFQWIKPNEIKNYETVPE
;
A
#
# COMPACT_ATOMS: atom_id res chain seq x y z
N MET A 1 8.72 18.36 -14.68
CA MET A 1 8.08 17.68 -13.53
C MET A 1 8.17 16.18 -13.71
N ARG A 2 8.54 15.46 -12.66
CA ARG A 2 8.61 14.01 -12.70
C ARG A 2 7.34 13.39 -12.13
N PHE A 3 6.94 12.27 -12.70
CA PHE A 3 5.75 11.53 -12.27
C PHE A 3 6.15 10.13 -11.81
N THR A 4 5.55 9.69 -10.73
CA THR A 4 5.65 8.31 -10.28
C THR A 4 4.25 7.76 -10.12
N ASN A 5 3.97 6.65 -10.79
CA ASN A 5 2.69 5.97 -10.67
C ASN A 5 2.83 4.84 -9.65
N ILE A 6 2.03 4.89 -8.61
CA ILE A 6 2.08 3.87 -7.56
C ILE A 6 0.69 3.32 -7.28
N VAL A 7 0.66 2.07 -6.83
CA VAL A 7 -0.56 1.48 -6.29
C VAL A 7 -0.49 1.53 -4.78
N THR A 8 -1.63 1.76 -4.13
CA THR A 8 -1.76 1.65 -2.69
C THR A 8 -2.98 0.81 -2.40
N SER A 9 -2.77 -0.31 -1.72
CA SER A 9 -3.83 -1.27 -1.44
C SER A 9 -4.03 -1.41 0.05
N PHE A 10 -5.29 -1.36 0.47
CA PHE A 10 -5.66 -1.69 1.83
C PHE A 10 -6.35 -3.04 1.81
N ILE A 11 -6.06 -3.87 2.80
CA ILE A 11 -6.60 -5.22 2.91
C ILE A 11 -7.43 -5.29 4.17
N LYS A 12 -8.68 -5.71 4.01
CA LYS A 12 -9.65 -5.80 5.08
C LYS A 12 -9.81 -7.26 5.51
N ASN A 13 -9.86 -7.47 6.82
CA ASN A 13 -10.23 -8.76 7.42
C ASN A 13 -11.29 -8.45 8.48
N GLY A 14 -12.55 -8.80 8.19
CA GLY A 14 -13.65 -8.43 9.05
C GLY A 14 -13.78 -6.91 9.15
N ASP A 15 -13.74 -6.37 10.36
CA ASP A 15 -13.83 -4.93 10.61
C ASP A 15 -12.46 -4.25 10.74
N ARG A 16 -11.38 -4.98 10.44
CA ARG A 16 -10.02 -4.45 10.58
C ARG A 16 -9.34 -4.31 9.22
N ILE A 17 -8.42 -3.34 9.15
CA ILE A 17 -7.59 -3.14 7.96
C ILE A 17 -6.12 -3.34 8.34
N LEU A 18 -5.35 -3.81 7.37
CA LEU A 18 -3.92 -4.02 7.54
C LEU A 18 -3.17 -2.73 7.26
N ILE A 19 -2.30 -2.35 8.19
CA ILE A 19 -1.30 -1.31 7.92
C ILE A 19 0.09 -1.87 8.16
N LEU A 20 1.05 -1.38 7.40
CA LEU A 20 2.44 -1.82 7.45
C LEU A 20 3.32 -0.63 7.79
N LYS A 21 4.29 -0.85 8.68
CA LYS A 21 5.28 0.18 9.00
C LYS A 21 6.47 0.03 8.07
N ARG A 22 6.75 1.08 7.29
CA ARG A 22 7.88 1.08 6.36
C ARG A 22 9.19 0.98 7.15
N SER A 23 10.10 0.13 6.67
CA SER A 23 11.37 -0.08 7.35
C SER A 23 12.30 1.13 7.16
N ASP A 24 13.43 1.13 7.86
CA ASP A 24 14.46 2.16 7.69
C ASP A 24 15.35 1.90 6.47
N LYS A 25 15.12 0.80 5.76
CA LYS A 25 15.89 0.42 4.57
C LYS A 25 15.30 0.92 3.26
N VAL A 26 14.08 1.47 3.29
CA VAL A 26 13.46 2.03 2.10
C VAL A 26 14.02 3.43 1.82
N LYS A 27 13.87 3.90 0.58
CA LYS A 27 14.45 5.18 0.15
C LYS A 27 13.67 6.40 0.60
N SER A 28 12.37 6.25 0.85
CA SER A 28 11.52 7.37 1.21
C SER A 28 10.50 6.98 2.26
N MET A 29 10.06 7.97 3.02
CA MET A 29 9.00 7.81 4.02
C MET A 29 9.27 6.69 5.02
N LYS A 30 10.51 6.64 5.50
CA LYS A 30 10.97 5.63 6.45
C LYS A 30 10.17 5.68 7.74
N CYS A 31 9.88 4.49 8.28
CA CYS A 31 9.22 4.33 9.58
C CYS A 31 7.81 4.90 9.67
N LEU A 32 7.17 5.21 8.53
CA LEU A 32 5.78 5.63 8.48
C LEU A 32 4.87 4.44 8.16
N TRP A 33 3.65 4.51 8.64
CA TRP A 33 2.65 3.47 8.40
C TRP A 33 1.89 3.73 7.11
N ALA A 34 1.57 2.66 6.39
CA ALA A 34 0.89 2.76 5.09
C ALA A 34 0.17 1.46 4.76
N GLY A 35 -0.64 1.50 3.70
CA GLY A 35 -1.13 0.27 3.07
C GLY A 35 -0.01 -0.40 2.28
N VAL A 36 -0.34 -1.44 1.54
CA VAL A 36 0.61 -2.10 0.65
C VAL A 36 0.78 -1.23 -0.59
N SER A 37 1.99 -0.83 -0.89
CA SER A 37 2.24 0.07 -2.02
C SER A 37 3.43 -0.37 -2.86
N GLY A 38 3.43 0.04 -4.12
CA GLY A 38 4.53 -0.23 -5.02
C GLY A 38 4.44 0.61 -6.28
N ILE A 39 5.58 0.75 -6.96
CA ILE A 39 5.69 1.53 -8.19
C ILE A 39 5.21 0.67 -9.36
N ILE A 40 4.34 1.27 -10.19
CA ILE A 40 3.89 0.60 -11.42
C ILE A 40 5.02 0.63 -12.44
N GLU A 41 5.34 -0.53 -12.98
CA GLU A 41 6.42 -0.68 -13.96
C GLU A 41 5.86 -0.79 -15.37
N LYS A 42 6.72 -0.53 -16.36
CA LYS A 42 6.31 -0.51 -17.78
C LYS A 42 5.72 -1.82 -18.27
N ASN A 43 6.21 -2.93 -17.72
CA ASN A 43 5.75 -4.27 -18.14
C ASN A 43 4.52 -4.76 -17.37
N ASP A 44 4.00 -3.97 -16.46
CA ASP A 44 2.77 -4.33 -15.76
C ASP A 44 1.57 -4.25 -16.69
N THR A 45 0.72 -5.26 -16.65
CA THR A 45 -0.47 -5.30 -17.52
C THR A 45 -1.54 -4.30 -17.07
N SER A 46 -1.56 -3.96 -15.79
CA SER A 46 -2.52 -3.01 -15.23
C SER A 46 -2.09 -2.60 -13.81
N PRO A 47 -2.62 -1.48 -13.30
CA PRO A 47 -2.43 -1.13 -11.89
C PRO A 47 -2.88 -2.24 -10.93
N LEU A 48 -4.01 -2.90 -11.25
CA LEU A 48 -4.52 -3.99 -10.42
C LEU A 48 -3.53 -5.16 -10.37
N ALA A 49 -2.89 -5.52 -11.49
CA ALA A 49 -1.90 -6.58 -11.52
C ALA A 49 -0.70 -6.23 -10.63
N ARG A 50 -0.24 -4.98 -10.68
CA ARG A 50 0.85 -4.52 -9.80
C ARG A 50 0.42 -4.57 -8.33
N ALA A 51 -0.82 -4.18 -8.02
CA ALA A 51 -1.33 -4.24 -6.66
C ALA A 51 -1.27 -5.66 -6.10
N LYS A 52 -1.70 -6.64 -6.87
CA LYS A 52 -1.66 -8.05 -6.44
C LYS A 52 -0.24 -8.56 -6.25
N THR A 53 0.68 -8.15 -7.13
CA THR A 53 2.10 -8.51 -7.01
C THR A 53 2.69 -7.95 -5.71
N GLU A 54 2.43 -6.68 -5.41
CA GLU A 54 2.95 -6.05 -4.20
C GLU A 54 2.37 -6.67 -2.94
N ILE A 55 1.10 -7.04 -2.97
CA ILE A 55 0.49 -7.72 -1.83
C ILE A 55 1.19 -9.05 -1.55
N LEU A 56 1.46 -9.83 -2.59
CA LEU A 56 2.18 -11.09 -2.43
C LEU A 56 3.59 -10.86 -1.87
N GLU A 57 4.32 -9.90 -2.41
CA GLU A 57 5.69 -9.60 -1.97
C GLU A 57 5.75 -9.08 -0.53
N GLU A 58 4.86 -8.18 -0.17
CA GLU A 58 4.92 -7.48 1.13
C GLU A 58 4.19 -8.19 2.25
N THR A 59 3.21 -9.04 1.93
CA THR A 59 2.40 -9.72 2.96
C THR A 59 2.41 -11.24 2.89
N GLY A 60 2.85 -11.79 1.77
CA GLY A 60 2.79 -13.23 1.54
C GLY A 60 1.42 -13.75 1.15
N ILE A 61 0.43 -12.90 0.96
CA ILE A 61 -0.92 -13.33 0.61
C ILE A 61 -1.05 -13.48 -0.91
N ASN A 62 -1.37 -14.70 -1.37
CA ASN A 62 -1.60 -14.99 -2.78
C ASN A 62 -2.90 -14.35 -3.28
N GLU A 63 -2.95 -14.05 -4.56
CA GLU A 63 -4.14 -13.43 -5.18
C GLU A 63 -5.40 -14.28 -5.02
N GLU A 64 -5.26 -15.59 -4.86
CA GLU A 64 -6.39 -16.49 -4.61
C GLU A 64 -7.04 -16.25 -3.25
N LYS A 65 -6.33 -15.61 -2.34
CA LYS A 65 -6.76 -15.36 -0.97
C LYS A 65 -7.27 -13.95 -0.75
N ILE A 66 -7.30 -13.13 -1.79
CA ILE A 66 -7.81 -11.76 -1.72
C ILE A 66 -8.92 -11.57 -2.73
N GLU A 67 -9.86 -10.70 -2.39
CA GLU A 67 -10.94 -10.32 -3.29
C GLU A 67 -10.98 -8.80 -3.38
N LEU A 68 -11.02 -8.28 -4.61
CA LEU A 68 -11.12 -6.84 -4.83
C LEU A 68 -12.53 -6.36 -4.44
N LEU A 69 -12.60 -5.41 -3.51
CA LEU A 69 -13.86 -4.81 -3.10
C LEU A 69 -14.11 -3.49 -3.81
N LYS A 70 -13.05 -2.69 -4.02
CA LYS A 70 -13.21 -1.36 -4.59
C LYS A 70 -11.92 -0.88 -5.23
N ALA A 71 -12.04 -0.24 -6.38
CA ALA A 71 -10.96 0.49 -7.02
C ALA A 71 -11.43 1.94 -7.18
N ASN A 72 -10.70 2.87 -6.60
CA ASN A 72 -11.05 4.29 -6.66
C ASN A 72 -10.32 5.01 -7.77
N LYS A 73 -10.76 6.25 -8.05
CA LYS A 73 -10.09 7.09 -9.04
C LYS A 73 -8.68 7.42 -8.58
N GLN A 74 -7.81 7.60 -9.56
CA GLN A 74 -6.45 8.05 -9.34
C GLN A 74 -6.40 9.33 -8.51
N ILE A 75 -5.49 9.38 -7.54
CA ILE A 75 -5.25 10.54 -6.69
C ILE A 75 -3.86 11.09 -7.02
N LYS A 76 -3.77 12.42 -7.18
CA LYS A 76 -2.49 13.09 -7.42
C LYS A 76 -2.01 13.76 -6.15
N ILE A 77 -0.76 13.49 -5.77
CA ILE A 77 -0.17 14.06 -4.56
C ILE A 77 1.16 14.72 -4.90
N GLU A 78 1.33 15.96 -4.41
CA GLU A 78 2.61 16.65 -4.46
C GLU A 78 3.11 16.78 -3.03
N ALA A 79 4.23 16.14 -2.73
CA ALA A 79 4.87 16.29 -1.43
C ALA A 79 5.88 17.42 -1.50
N THR A 80 5.79 18.38 -0.57
CA THR A 80 6.65 19.58 -0.58
C THR A 80 8.13 19.25 -0.47
N GLN A 81 8.47 18.12 0.14
CA GLN A 81 9.86 17.69 0.29
C GLN A 81 10.49 17.17 -1.01
N TYR A 82 9.69 16.91 -2.03
CA TYR A 82 10.16 16.43 -3.34
C TYR A 82 9.70 17.37 -4.43
N LYS A 83 10.48 18.42 -4.67
CA LYS A 83 10.16 19.45 -5.68
C LYS A 83 10.04 18.83 -7.07
N ASN A 84 9.08 19.30 -7.84
CA ASN A 84 8.84 18.89 -9.22
C ASN A 84 8.56 17.39 -9.37
N HIS A 85 8.00 16.78 -8.32
CA HIS A 85 7.62 15.37 -8.36
C HIS A 85 6.14 15.24 -8.01
N GLU A 86 5.40 14.55 -8.87
CA GLU A 86 3.99 14.26 -8.65
C GLU A 86 3.80 12.76 -8.57
N TRP A 87 3.09 12.31 -7.54
CA TRP A 87 2.71 10.91 -7.40
C TRP A 87 1.28 10.72 -7.85
N ASN A 88 1.08 9.78 -8.79
CA ASN A 88 -0.25 9.35 -9.19
C ASN A 88 -0.54 8.05 -8.45
N ILE A 89 -1.50 8.09 -7.55
CA ILE A 89 -1.83 6.96 -6.70
C ILE A 89 -3.09 6.28 -7.20
N PHE A 90 -3.01 4.97 -7.40
CA PHE A 90 -4.15 4.13 -7.78
C PHE A 90 -4.56 3.32 -6.54
N PRO A 91 -5.64 3.74 -5.84
CA PRO A 91 -6.03 3.09 -4.59
C PRO A 91 -6.96 1.91 -4.83
N PHE A 92 -6.72 0.84 -4.07
CA PHE A 92 -7.54 -0.38 -4.10
C PHE A 92 -7.89 -0.80 -2.69
N LEU A 93 -9.06 -1.42 -2.54
CA LEU A 93 -9.48 -2.07 -1.31
C LEU A 93 -9.77 -3.52 -1.60
N PHE A 94 -9.10 -4.41 -0.87
CA PHE A 94 -9.29 -5.86 -0.95
C PHE A 94 -9.80 -6.38 0.38
N LYS A 95 -10.34 -7.60 0.36
CA LYS A 95 -10.59 -8.33 1.58
C LYS A 95 -9.87 -9.67 1.55
N THR A 96 -9.56 -10.20 2.72
CA THR A 96 -9.02 -11.54 2.88
C THR A 96 -9.60 -12.18 4.12
N GLU A 97 -9.64 -13.51 4.13
CA GLU A 97 -9.98 -14.27 5.32
C GLU A 97 -8.74 -14.83 5.99
N ASN A 98 -7.57 -14.57 5.41
CA ASN A 98 -6.28 -15.01 5.94
C ASN A 98 -5.55 -13.85 6.61
N PRO A 99 -5.52 -13.80 7.97
CA PRO A 99 -4.86 -12.70 8.67
C PRO A 99 -3.35 -12.89 8.84
N GLU A 100 -2.80 -14.01 8.39
CA GLU A 100 -1.37 -14.29 8.54
C GLU A 100 -0.56 -13.45 7.56
N ILE A 101 0.42 -12.72 8.09
CA ILE A 101 1.25 -11.81 7.31
C ILE A 101 2.71 -12.25 7.42
N LYS A 102 3.39 -12.29 6.27
CA LYS A 102 4.80 -12.59 6.19
C LYS A 102 5.50 -11.41 5.53
N LEU A 103 6.13 -10.58 6.33
CA LEU A 103 6.78 -9.35 5.86
C LEU A 103 8.05 -9.63 5.08
N ASN A 104 8.36 -8.71 4.15
CA ASN A 104 9.67 -8.67 3.49
C ASN A 104 10.49 -7.50 4.04
N TRP A 105 11.62 -7.18 3.41
CA TRP A 105 12.54 -6.15 3.89
C TRP A 105 11.97 -4.72 3.88
N GLU A 106 10.94 -4.48 3.08
CA GLU A 106 10.37 -3.14 2.93
C GLU A 106 9.60 -2.66 4.16
N ASN A 107 9.09 -3.59 4.95
CA ASN A 107 8.28 -3.27 6.12
C ASN A 107 8.78 -4.01 7.35
N SER A 108 8.82 -3.31 8.48
CA SER A 108 9.34 -3.86 9.73
C SER A 108 8.28 -4.37 10.67
N GLU A 109 7.05 -3.89 10.53
CA GLU A 109 5.94 -4.26 11.41
C GLU A 109 4.63 -4.24 10.65
N PHE A 110 3.63 -4.92 11.18
CA PHE A 110 2.26 -4.82 10.69
C PHE A 110 1.27 -4.77 11.85
N GLN A 111 0.10 -4.21 11.57
CA GLN A 111 -1.01 -4.19 12.53
C GLN A 111 -2.32 -4.34 11.77
N TRP A 112 -3.25 -5.05 12.39
CA TRP A 112 -4.64 -5.09 11.96
C TRP A 112 -5.41 -4.15 12.87
N ILE A 113 -5.90 -3.04 12.32
CA ILE A 113 -6.56 -2.00 13.10
C ILE A 113 -7.98 -1.72 12.62
N LYS A 114 -8.80 -1.13 13.48
CA LYS A 114 -10.08 -0.60 13.04
C LYS A 114 -9.81 0.71 12.27
N PRO A 115 -10.57 1.02 11.21
CA PRO A 115 -10.30 2.23 10.41
C PRO A 115 -10.20 3.52 11.22
N ASN A 116 -10.98 3.66 12.29
CA ASN A 116 -10.94 4.86 13.11
C ASN A 116 -9.69 4.99 13.98
N GLU A 117 -8.87 3.93 14.05
CA GLU A 117 -7.62 3.96 14.82
C GLU A 117 -6.45 4.50 14.02
N ILE A 118 -6.62 4.73 12.70
CA ILE A 118 -5.53 5.18 11.83
C ILE A 118 -4.90 6.49 12.31
N LYS A 119 -5.66 7.34 12.96
CA LYS A 119 -5.19 8.62 13.50
C LYS A 119 -4.12 8.44 14.59
N ASN A 120 -4.00 7.26 15.17
CA ASN A 120 -3.01 6.96 16.20
C ASN A 120 -1.63 6.60 15.64
N TYR A 121 -1.50 6.60 14.33
CA TYR A 121 -0.28 6.17 13.63
C TYR A 121 0.24 7.30 12.75
N GLU A 122 1.58 7.41 12.67
CA GLU A 122 2.19 8.33 11.71
C GLU A 122 2.18 7.67 10.34
N THR A 123 1.37 8.22 9.43
CA THR A 123 1.16 7.65 8.11
C THR A 123 1.86 8.43 7.01
N VAL A 124 2.05 7.78 5.86
CA VAL A 124 2.50 8.45 4.66
C VAL A 124 1.42 9.44 4.19
N PRO A 125 1.79 10.52 3.47
CA PRO A 125 0.80 11.46 2.92
C PRO A 125 -0.11 10.78 1.92
N GLU A 126 -1.41 11.12 1.97
CA GLU A 126 -2.41 10.62 1.02
C GLU A 126 -3.28 11.75 0.48
#